data_f17612e85b5ab62f17a5466478c3eba2
#
_entry.id   f17612e85b5ab62f17a5466478c3eba2
#
_cell.length_a   1.000
_cell.length_b   1.000
_cell.length_c   1.000
_cell.angle_alpha   90.00
_cell.angle_beta   90.00
_cell.angle_gamma   90.00
#
_symmetry.space_group_name_H-M   'P 1'
#
loop_
_entity.id
_entity.type
_entity.pdbx_description
1 polymer ?
#
loop_
_entity_poly.entity_id
_entity_poly.type
_entity_poly.pdbx_seq_one_letter_code
_entity_poly.pdbx_strand_id
1 'polypeptide(L)'
;MKRILTGDRTTGRLHLGHFVGSLQSRVALQNDYDTFILLADVQALTTHFQNPELINDSIYQVAMDNLAVGLDPEKVTLVQQSQIPAIAELTVFYSMLTTVNHLLINPTIKSESRNYGFGENDGDF
;
A
#
# COMPACT_ATOMS: atom_id res chain seq x y z
N MET A 1 12.84 20.79 -3.09
CA MET A 1 11.50 20.43 -3.57
C MET A 1 10.75 19.75 -2.43
N LYS A 2 9.44 19.95 -2.27
CA LYS A 2 8.66 19.20 -1.28
C LYS A 2 8.47 17.77 -1.79
N ARG A 3 8.33 16.81 -0.87
CA ARG A 3 8.20 15.39 -1.21
C ARG A 3 6.77 14.92 -1.10
N ILE A 4 6.35 14.07 -2.05
CA ILE A 4 5.11 13.31 -2.02
C ILE A 4 5.47 11.83 -1.89
N LEU A 5 4.82 11.13 -0.96
CA LEU A 5 4.80 9.68 -0.88
C LEU A 5 3.34 9.23 -0.98
N THR A 6 3.05 8.42 -1.95
CA THR A 6 1.76 7.77 -2.15
C THR A 6 1.99 6.35 -2.62
N GLY A 7 0.97 5.51 -2.78
CA GLY A 7 1.16 4.16 -3.26
C GLY A 7 -0.13 3.43 -3.53
N ASP A 8 0.04 2.24 -4.09
CA ASP A 8 -1.05 1.33 -4.45
C ASP A 8 -0.75 -0.05 -3.91
N ARG A 9 -1.77 -0.74 -3.42
CA ARG A 9 -1.66 -2.17 -3.07
C ARG A 9 -1.56 -2.99 -4.35
N THR A 10 -0.68 -3.96 -4.36
CA THR A 10 -0.46 -4.85 -5.52
C THR A 10 -1.42 -6.05 -5.47
N THR A 11 -2.72 -5.77 -5.61
CA THR A 11 -3.80 -6.77 -5.53
C THR A 11 -4.57 -6.93 -6.86
N GLY A 12 -3.93 -6.62 -7.97
CA GLY A 12 -4.48 -6.63 -9.32
C GLY A 12 -4.26 -5.30 -10.02
N ARG A 13 -4.77 -5.19 -11.24
CA ARG A 13 -4.65 -3.99 -12.07
C ARG A 13 -5.40 -2.81 -11.46
N LEU A 14 -4.89 -1.61 -11.72
CA LEU A 14 -5.58 -0.38 -11.38
C LEU A 14 -6.81 -0.18 -12.28
N HIS A 15 -7.82 0.48 -11.78
CA HIS A 15 -9.07 0.72 -12.51
C HIS A 15 -9.43 2.21 -12.51
N LEU A 16 -10.52 2.56 -13.17
CA LEU A 16 -10.97 3.96 -13.33
C LEU A 16 -11.09 4.71 -11.97
N GLY A 17 -11.49 4.01 -10.91
CA GLY A 17 -11.54 4.62 -9.57
C GLY A 17 -10.18 5.06 -9.06
N HIS A 18 -9.12 4.28 -9.31
CA HIS A 18 -7.75 4.70 -8.99
C HIS A 18 -7.31 5.88 -9.86
N PHE A 19 -7.68 5.87 -11.13
CA PHE A 19 -7.34 6.97 -12.04
C PHE A 19 -7.89 8.31 -11.55
N VAL A 20 -9.20 8.38 -11.31
CA VAL A 20 -9.87 9.62 -10.88
C VAL A 20 -9.48 9.99 -9.44
N GLY A 21 -9.36 8.99 -8.56
CA GLY A 21 -9.11 9.23 -7.13
C GLY A 21 -7.67 9.61 -6.80
N SER A 22 -6.68 9.22 -7.62
CA SER A 22 -5.28 9.37 -7.27
C SER A 22 -4.34 9.61 -8.45
N LEU A 23 -4.38 8.76 -9.50
CA LEU A 23 -3.36 8.77 -10.55
C LEU A 23 -3.32 10.08 -11.32
N GLN A 24 -4.48 10.67 -11.65
CA GLN A 24 -4.57 11.95 -12.33
C GLN A 24 -3.85 13.07 -11.56
N SER A 25 -3.99 13.10 -10.24
CA SER A 25 -3.30 14.06 -9.38
C SER A 25 -1.79 13.81 -9.34
N ARG A 26 -1.35 12.55 -9.34
CA ARG A 26 0.08 12.20 -9.39
C ARG A 26 0.73 12.72 -10.67
N VAL A 27 0.09 12.49 -11.81
CA VAL A 27 0.57 12.98 -13.12
C VAL A 27 0.66 14.51 -13.14
N ALA A 28 -0.33 15.20 -12.58
CA ALA A 28 -0.32 16.67 -12.53
C ALA A 28 0.82 17.22 -11.64
N LEU A 29 1.13 16.53 -10.53
CA LEU A 29 2.06 17.02 -9.52
C LEU A 29 3.52 16.57 -9.72
N GLN A 30 3.79 15.62 -10.61
CA GLN A 30 5.12 15.03 -10.80
C GLN A 30 6.23 16.02 -11.17
N ASN A 31 5.86 17.18 -11.75
CA ASN A 31 6.83 18.21 -12.13
C ASN A 31 7.19 19.16 -10.96
N ASP A 32 6.33 19.23 -9.95
CA ASP A 32 6.43 20.22 -8.86
C ASP A 32 6.96 19.58 -7.55
N TYR A 33 6.97 18.25 -7.48
CA TYR A 33 7.31 17.51 -6.27
C TYR A 33 8.30 16.38 -6.54
N ASP A 34 9.12 16.08 -5.53
CA ASP A 34 9.93 14.85 -5.44
C ASP A 34 9.00 13.69 -5.09
N THR A 35 8.55 12.93 -6.09
CA THR A 35 7.42 12.01 -5.98
C THR A 35 7.87 10.55 -5.91
N PHE A 36 7.46 9.87 -4.84
CA PHE A 36 7.66 8.44 -4.60
C PHE A 36 6.33 7.71 -4.64
N ILE A 37 6.27 6.64 -5.45
CA ILE A 37 5.11 5.77 -5.59
C ILE A 37 5.44 4.41 -4.99
N LEU A 38 4.82 4.06 -3.88
CA LEU A 38 5.02 2.78 -3.20
C LEU A 38 4.17 1.70 -3.86
N LEU A 39 4.82 0.64 -4.33
CA LEU A 39 4.17 -0.62 -4.70
C LEU A 39 4.07 -1.44 -3.41
N ALA A 40 2.88 -1.42 -2.78
CA ALA A 40 2.67 -1.90 -1.43
C ALA A 40 2.39 -3.42 -1.39
N ASP A 41 3.38 -4.22 -1.78
CA ASP A 41 3.32 -5.68 -1.85
C ASP A 41 3.24 -6.33 -0.46
N VAL A 42 3.98 -5.83 0.53
CA VAL A 42 3.90 -6.34 1.90
C VAL A 42 2.55 -6.03 2.52
N GLN A 43 2.02 -4.82 2.31
CA GLN A 43 0.67 -4.47 2.79
C GLN A 43 -0.41 -5.31 2.10
N ALA A 44 -0.23 -5.69 0.83
CA ALA A 44 -1.16 -6.55 0.11
C ALA A 44 -1.30 -7.93 0.76
N LEU A 45 -0.25 -8.45 1.42
CA LEU A 45 -0.30 -9.72 2.14
C LEU A 45 -1.30 -9.73 3.28
N THR A 46 -1.63 -8.59 3.89
CA THR A 46 -2.59 -8.54 5.00
C THR A 46 -3.96 -9.12 4.64
N THR A 47 -4.32 -9.05 3.37
CA THR A 47 -5.61 -9.51 2.86
C THR A 47 -5.51 -10.60 1.79
N HIS A 48 -4.31 -10.89 1.26
CA HIS A 48 -4.06 -11.84 0.18
C HIS A 48 -2.95 -12.84 0.51
N PHE A 49 -2.71 -13.11 1.80
CA PHE A 49 -1.65 -14.01 2.25
C PHE A 49 -1.80 -15.45 1.72
N GLN A 50 -3.02 -15.87 1.37
CA GLN A 50 -3.29 -17.18 0.78
C GLN A 50 -2.94 -17.27 -0.71
N ASN A 51 -2.70 -16.14 -1.39
CA ASN A 51 -2.35 -16.09 -2.80
C ASN A 51 -1.20 -15.12 -3.07
N PRO A 52 0.03 -15.46 -2.64
CA PRO A 52 1.19 -14.58 -2.81
C PRO A 52 1.60 -14.40 -4.28
N GLU A 53 1.28 -15.37 -5.15
CA GLU A 53 1.57 -15.27 -6.59
C GLU A 53 0.82 -14.10 -7.23
N LEU A 54 -0.44 -13.91 -6.86
CA LEU A 54 -1.23 -12.75 -7.32
C LEU A 54 -0.54 -11.43 -6.99
N ILE A 55 0.02 -11.31 -5.79
CA ILE A 55 0.71 -10.10 -5.36
C ILE A 55 1.96 -9.87 -6.21
N ASN A 56 2.75 -10.93 -6.43
CA ASN A 56 3.97 -10.86 -7.21
C ASN A 56 3.71 -10.41 -8.65
N ASP A 57 2.71 -11.00 -9.31
CA ASP A 57 2.30 -10.62 -10.66
C ASP A 57 1.75 -9.19 -10.70
N SER A 58 1.03 -8.78 -9.66
CA SER A 58 0.43 -7.45 -9.58
C SER A 58 1.44 -6.33 -9.39
N ILE A 59 2.64 -6.59 -8.87
CA ILE A 59 3.71 -5.58 -8.76
C ILE A 59 4.00 -4.97 -10.13
N TYR A 60 4.25 -5.81 -11.12
CA TYR A 60 4.52 -5.36 -12.49
C TYR A 60 3.33 -4.68 -13.14
N GLN A 61 2.11 -5.23 -12.92
CA GLN A 61 0.89 -4.66 -13.49
C GLN A 61 0.63 -3.26 -12.94
N VAL A 62 0.73 -3.06 -11.62
CA VAL A 62 0.53 -1.76 -10.97
C VAL A 62 1.61 -0.77 -11.38
N ALA A 63 2.87 -1.20 -11.51
CA ALA A 63 3.95 -0.36 -12.03
C ALA A 63 3.65 0.09 -13.47
N MET A 64 3.28 -0.83 -14.35
CA MET A 64 2.94 -0.52 -15.75
C MET A 64 1.73 0.41 -15.85
N ASP A 65 0.69 0.19 -15.03
CA ASP A 65 -0.49 1.05 -15.01
C ASP A 65 -0.16 2.49 -14.59
N ASN A 66 0.74 2.66 -13.61
CA ASN A 66 1.24 3.99 -13.20
C ASN A 66 2.00 4.70 -14.34
N LEU A 67 2.83 3.97 -15.09
CA LEU A 67 3.54 4.53 -16.25
C LEU A 67 2.60 4.82 -17.42
N ALA A 68 1.64 3.93 -17.68
CA ALA A 68 0.69 4.04 -18.77
C ALA A 68 -0.23 5.27 -18.66
N VAL A 69 -0.54 5.71 -17.46
CA VAL A 69 -1.34 6.93 -17.23
C VAL A 69 -0.54 8.23 -17.41
N GLY A 70 0.78 8.15 -17.63
CA GLY A 70 1.65 9.29 -17.92
C GLY A 70 2.58 9.71 -16.79
N LEU A 71 2.83 8.86 -15.81
CA LEU A 71 3.93 9.09 -14.86
C LEU A 71 5.26 8.85 -15.57
N ASP A 72 6.15 9.83 -15.50
CA ASP A 72 7.45 9.83 -16.13
C ASP A 72 8.49 9.18 -15.20
N PRO A 73 9.10 8.05 -15.59
CA PRO A 73 10.06 7.34 -14.74
C PRO A 73 11.35 8.12 -14.46
N GLU A 74 11.62 9.18 -15.20
CA GLU A 74 12.74 10.07 -14.92
C GLU A 74 12.41 11.14 -13.85
N LYS A 75 11.13 11.32 -13.52
CA LYS A 75 10.65 12.31 -12.56
C LYS A 75 10.13 11.70 -11.26
N VAL A 76 9.60 10.48 -11.34
CA VAL A 76 9.05 9.78 -10.18
C VAL A 76 9.88 8.55 -9.85
N THR A 77 9.94 8.19 -8.57
CA THR A 77 10.58 6.96 -8.11
C THR A 77 9.52 5.94 -7.75
N LEU A 78 9.48 4.82 -8.48
CA LEU A 78 8.69 3.66 -8.08
C LEU A 78 9.48 2.86 -7.05
N VAL A 79 8.85 2.57 -5.91
CA VAL A 79 9.49 1.90 -4.78
C VAL A 79 8.71 0.66 -4.40
N GLN A 80 9.32 -0.52 -4.49
CA GLN A 80 8.71 -1.75 -4.01
C GLN A 80 8.90 -1.86 -2.49
N GLN A 81 7.81 -2.02 -1.73
CA GLN A 81 7.82 -2.00 -0.27
C GLN A 81 8.72 -3.09 0.33
N SER A 82 8.68 -4.31 -0.20
CA SER A 82 9.51 -5.43 0.26
C SER A 82 11.02 -5.22 0.06
N GLN A 83 11.44 -4.29 -0.81
CA GLN A 83 12.83 -3.92 -1.01
C GLN A 83 13.34 -2.88 -0.01
N ILE A 84 12.51 -2.43 0.92
CA ILE A 84 12.86 -1.50 1.99
C ILE A 84 12.70 -2.17 3.35
N PRO A 85 13.67 -2.94 3.84
CA PRO A 85 13.57 -3.67 5.11
C PRO A 85 13.26 -2.78 6.30
N ALA A 86 13.71 -1.53 6.28
CA ALA A 86 13.48 -0.55 7.35
C ALA A 86 12.00 -0.30 7.63
N ILE A 87 11.09 -0.46 6.66
CA ILE A 87 9.64 -0.34 6.87
C ILE A 87 9.14 -1.46 7.80
N ALA A 88 9.58 -2.69 7.55
CA ALA A 88 9.23 -3.84 8.39
C ALA A 88 9.86 -3.72 9.79
N GLU A 89 11.11 -3.30 9.89
CA GLU A 89 11.80 -3.07 11.16
C GLU A 89 11.06 -2.02 12.01
N LEU A 90 10.69 -0.89 11.43
CA LEU A 90 9.90 0.14 12.10
C LEU A 90 8.54 -0.38 12.57
N THR A 91 7.89 -1.23 11.79
CA THR A 91 6.61 -1.84 12.18
C THR A 91 6.78 -2.67 13.43
N VAL A 92 7.86 -3.45 13.56
CA VAL A 92 8.17 -4.21 14.77
C VAL A 92 8.38 -3.29 15.97
N PHE A 93 9.17 -2.22 15.83
CA PHE A 93 9.37 -1.26 16.92
C PHE A 93 8.08 -0.57 17.36
N TYR A 94 7.25 -0.13 16.42
CA TYR A 94 5.96 0.47 16.74
C TYR A 94 4.98 -0.51 17.39
N SER A 95 5.02 -1.79 17.01
CA SER A 95 4.18 -2.81 17.64
C SER A 95 4.50 -3.00 19.14
N MET A 96 5.75 -2.79 19.54
CA MET A 96 6.15 -2.84 20.97
C MET A 96 5.59 -1.66 21.79
N LEU A 97 5.25 -0.56 21.14
CA LEU A 97 4.76 0.67 21.78
C LEU A 97 3.23 0.84 21.66
N THR A 98 2.58 0.00 20.87
CA THR A 98 1.16 0.14 20.56
C THR A 98 0.37 -0.98 21.22
N THR A 99 -0.64 -0.62 22.01
CA THR A 99 -1.52 -1.60 22.64
C THR A 99 -2.60 -2.09 21.67
N VAL A 100 -3.07 -3.33 21.83
CA VAL A 100 -4.18 -3.91 21.04
C VAL A 100 -5.43 -3.02 21.12
N ASN A 101 -5.76 -2.53 22.31
CA ASN A 101 -6.91 -1.63 22.49
C ASN A 101 -6.78 -0.34 21.67
N HIS A 102 -5.56 0.19 21.52
CA HIS A 102 -5.34 1.37 20.69
C HIS A 102 -5.52 1.06 19.20
N LEU A 103 -5.06 -0.11 18.73
CA LEU A 103 -5.30 -0.55 17.35
C LEU A 103 -6.80 -0.72 17.05
N LEU A 104 -7.57 -1.26 17.98
CA LEU A 104 -9.00 -1.48 17.83
C LEU A 104 -9.84 -0.20 17.77
N ILE A 105 -9.27 0.98 18.07
CA ILE A 105 -9.93 2.28 17.82
C ILE A 105 -9.99 2.57 16.30
N ASN A 106 -9.06 2.05 15.51
CA ASN A 106 -9.01 2.28 14.07
C ASN A 106 -10.16 1.54 13.35
N PRO A 107 -11.05 2.25 12.65
CA PRO A 107 -12.21 1.64 11.98
C PRO A 107 -11.79 0.69 10.85
N THR A 108 -10.68 0.94 10.18
CA THR A 108 -10.16 0.08 9.10
C THR A 108 -9.73 -1.27 9.66
N ILE A 109 -8.97 -1.29 10.76
CA ILE A 109 -8.56 -2.52 11.43
C ILE A 109 -9.77 -3.33 11.87
N LYS A 110 -10.78 -2.67 12.46
CA LYS A 110 -12.04 -3.35 12.86
C LYS A 110 -12.77 -3.98 11.68
N SER A 111 -12.88 -3.27 10.57
CA SER A 111 -13.59 -3.80 9.39
C SER A 111 -12.83 -4.92 8.72
N GLU A 112 -11.52 -4.79 8.57
CA GLU A 112 -10.67 -5.85 8.00
C GLU A 112 -10.67 -7.10 8.89
N SER A 113 -10.50 -6.94 10.20
CA SER A 113 -10.55 -8.04 11.17
C SER A 113 -11.85 -8.84 11.04
N ARG A 114 -13.01 -8.17 10.99
CA ARG A 114 -14.30 -8.84 10.79
C ARG A 114 -14.42 -9.55 9.44
N ASN A 115 -13.97 -8.91 8.37
CA ASN A 115 -14.06 -9.46 7.01
C ASN A 115 -13.22 -10.74 6.84
N TYR A 116 -12.18 -10.91 7.63
CA TYR A 116 -11.31 -12.09 7.61
C TYR A 116 -11.56 -13.08 8.75
N GLY A 117 -12.66 -12.89 9.53
CA GLY A 117 -13.05 -13.80 10.62
C GLY A 117 -12.18 -13.69 11.86
N PHE A 118 -11.35 -12.64 11.97
CA PHE A 118 -10.59 -12.35 13.19
C PHE A 118 -11.45 -11.50 14.15
N GLY A 119 -11.65 -11.93 15.37
CA GLY A 119 -12.34 -11.15 16.40
C GLY A 119 -13.84 -11.42 16.54
N GLU A 120 -14.36 -12.56 16.07
CA GLU A 120 -15.72 -13.04 16.41
C GLU A 120 -15.78 -13.76 17.75
N ASN A 121 -14.63 -14.16 18.29
CA ASN A 121 -14.52 -14.72 19.65
C ASN A 121 -13.70 -13.78 20.53
N ASP A 122 -14.24 -13.37 21.67
CA ASP A 122 -13.59 -12.52 22.68
C ASP A 122 -12.31 -13.10 23.31
N GLY A 123 -11.71 -14.13 22.72
CA GLY A 123 -10.56 -14.87 23.22
C GLY A 123 -9.40 -15.09 22.24
N ASP A 124 -9.47 -14.62 21.00
CA ASP A 124 -8.48 -14.95 19.95
C ASP A 124 -7.44 -13.83 19.70
N PHE A 125 -7.10 -13.03 20.73
CA PHE A 125 -5.98 -12.11 20.74
C PHE A 125 -5.09 -12.32 21.95
#